data_6b306a8c390abc433a25f4b12bef6838
#
_entry.id   6b306a8c390abc433a25f4b12bef6838
#
_cell.length_a   1.000
_cell.length_b   1.000
_cell.length_c   1.000
_cell.angle_alpha   90.00
_cell.angle_beta   90.00
_cell.angle_gamma   90.00
#
_symmetry.space_group_name_H-M   'P 1'
#
loop_
_entity.id
_entity.type
_entity.pdbx_description
1 polymer ?
#
loop_
_entity_poly.entity_id
_entity_poly.type
_entity_poly.pdbx_seq_one_letter_code
_entity_poly.pdbx_strand_id
1 'polypeptide(L)'
;MQIGGEKDNKKSNIMKKKLICFILLVMTLASCNTSEKILYFQDIVVNRPEVIEATRDITLQPMDQISILVSSKDPELAALFNLTRAQYRVGNGMGINNYNGEMSGYTLDELGDIDFPVLGKLHIGGMTKSEVAAMVKKRLMDESLVNDPVVTVEFMNLYFSVLGEVSRAGKYSITKDQITILEAIAMAGDLTIYGKRDGIFVIREENGERVTHWVDIRSKDIFKSPVYFLKQNDVIYVQPNTVRAGQSTINENSVKSVGLWISIASFLTSLGVLLFK
;
A
#
# COMPACT_ATOMS: atom_id res chain seq x y z
N MET A 1 -3.39 35.20 -75.97
CA MET A 1 -3.65 33.84 -75.55
C MET A 1 -2.99 33.66 -74.13
N GLN A 2 -3.58 34.24 -73.08
CA GLN A 2 -2.97 34.23 -71.70
C GLN A 2 -4.06 34.32 -70.60
N ILE A 3 -5.14 33.51 -70.68
CA ILE A 3 -6.20 33.59 -69.67
C ILE A 3 -6.39 32.22 -68.93
N GLY A 4 -5.62 31.16 -69.29
CA GLY A 4 -5.77 29.82 -68.71
C GLY A 4 -5.00 29.55 -67.44
N GLY A 5 -3.82 30.15 -67.23
CA GLY A 5 -2.90 29.81 -66.18
C GLY A 5 -3.27 30.33 -64.75
N GLU A 6 -4.00 31.42 -64.66
CA GLU A 6 -4.36 32.06 -63.39
C GLU A 6 -5.48 31.36 -62.63
N LYS A 7 -6.44 30.77 -63.36
CA LYS A 7 -7.53 29.98 -62.81
C LYS A 7 -7.08 28.65 -62.22
N ASP A 8 -6.11 27.99 -62.85
CA ASP A 8 -5.58 26.71 -62.38
C ASP A 8 -4.74 26.87 -61.12
N ASN A 9 -3.97 27.96 -61.02
CA ASN A 9 -3.15 28.26 -59.84
C ASN A 9 -4.05 28.61 -58.62
N LYS A 10 -5.15 29.32 -58.83
CA LYS A 10 -6.13 29.64 -57.76
C LYS A 10 -6.87 28.40 -57.26
N LYS A 11 -7.20 27.46 -58.14
CA LYS A 11 -7.85 26.19 -57.82
C LYS A 11 -6.93 25.24 -57.06
N SER A 12 -5.65 25.18 -57.44
CA SER A 12 -4.58 24.42 -56.73
C SER A 12 -4.37 24.95 -55.29
N ASN A 13 -4.34 26.26 -55.10
CA ASN A 13 -4.15 26.88 -53.77
C ASN A 13 -5.36 26.65 -52.85
N ILE A 14 -6.59 26.65 -53.40
CA ILE A 14 -7.80 26.34 -52.61
C ILE A 14 -7.80 24.87 -52.19
N MET A 15 -7.37 23.97 -53.07
CA MET A 15 -7.29 22.54 -52.78
C MET A 15 -6.23 22.22 -51.72
N LYS A 16 -5.06 22.87 -51.78
CA LYS A 16 -4.01 22.77 -50.76
C LYS A 16 -4.48 23.30 -49.39
N LYS A 17 -5.19 24.43 -49.34
CA LYS A 17 -5.79 24.95 -48.11
C LYS A 17 -6.82 24.02 -47.50
N LYS A 18 -7.70 23.42 -48.31
CA LYS A 18 -8.69 22.42 -47.86
C LYS A 18 -8.00 21.14 -47.32
N LEU A 19 -6.94 20.67 -47.96
CA LEU A 19 -6.16 19.53 -47.52
C LEU A 19 -5.49 19.79 -46.19
N ILE A 20 -4.89 20.98 -46.01
CA ILE A 20 -4.26 21.37 -44.73
C ILE A 20 -5.30 21.47 -43.61
N CYS A 21 -6.47 22.06 -43.84
CA CYS A 21 -7.57 22.09 -42.89
C CYS A 21 -8.07 20.69 -42.52
N PHE A 22 -8.15 19.77 -43.52
CA PHE A 22 -8.56 18.39 -43.26
C PHE A 22 -7.51 17.63 -42.43
N ILE A 23 -6.22 17.79 -42.69
CA ILE A 23 -5.14 17.20 -41.92
C ILE A 23 -5.13 17.74 -40.46
N LEU A 24 -5.34 19.06 -40.28
CA LEU A 24 -5.48 19.67 -38.95
C LEU A 24 -6.70 19.12 -38.19
N LEU A 25 -7.83 18.93 -38.86
CA LEU A 25 -9.04 18.37 -38.28
C LEU A 25 -8.85 16.91 -37.88
N VAL A 26 -8.13 16.11 -38.67
CA VAL A 26 -7.82 14.71 -38.35
C VAL A 26 -6.85 14.60 -37.16
N MET A 27 -5.89 15.51 -37.04
CA MET A 27 -4.98 15.55 -35.86
C MET A 27 -5.70 15.87 -34.53
N THR A 28 -6.80 16.62 -34.56
CA THR A 28 -7.58 16.92 -33.34
C THR A 28 -8.43 15.75 -32.85
N LEU A 29 -8.66 14.73 -33.68
CA LEU A 29 -9.47 13.55 -33.35
C LEU A 29 -8.64 12.42 -32.68
N ALA A 30 -7.32 12.53 -32.59
CA ALA A 30 -6.46 11.60 -31.88
C ALA A 30 -6.55 11.83 -30.35
N SER A 31 -7.75 11.70 -29.79
CA SER A 31 -7.97 11.73 -28.34
C SER A 31 -7.45 10.44 -27.73
N CYS A 32 -6.37 10.54 -26.94
CA CYS A 32 -5.84 9.42 -26.18
C CYS A 32 -6.85 8.93 -25.14
N ASN A 33 -7.25 7.67 -25.23
CA ASN A 33 -8.03 6.99 -24.20
C ASN A 33 -7.15 6.73 -22.96
N THR A 34 -7.23 7.60 -21.96
CA THR A 34 -6.38 7.54 -20.76
C THR A 34 -7.08 6.86 -19.59
N SER A 35 -8.38 6.57 -19.69
CA SER A 35 -9.20 6.03 -18.61
C SER A 35 -8.76 4.63 -18.15
N GLU A 36 -8.34 3.77 -19.06
CA GLU A 36 -7.91 2.39 -18.76
C GLU A 36 -6.71 2.31 -17.81
N LYS A 37 -5.89 3.36 -17.74
CA LYS A 37 -4.69 3.37 -16.87
C LYS A 37 -4.99 3.60 -15.41
N ILE A 38 -6.18 4.09 -15.06
CA ILE A 38 -6.55 4.46 -13.68
C ILE A 38 -7.64 3.57 -13.09
N LEU A 39 -8.31 2.74 -13.89
CA LEU A 39 -9.36 1.84 -13.42
C LEU A 39 -8.77 0.61 -12.75
N TYR A 40 -9.43 0.15 -11.69
CA TYR A 40 -9.12 -1.10 -10.99
C TYR A 40 -9.92 -2.26 -11.57
N PHE A 41 -9.42 -3.49 -11.41
CA PHE A 41 -10.16 -4.73 -11.67
C PHE A 41 -10.84 -4.79 -13.04
N GLN A 42 -10.14 -4.44 -14.10
CA GLN A 42 -10.70 -4.32 -15.46
C GLN A 42 -11.16 -5.65 -16.04
N ASP A 43 -10.69 -6.76 -15.49
CA ASP A 43 -10.96 -8.13 -15.91
C ASP A 43 -11.94 -8.89 -14.98
N ILE A 44 -12.58 -8.19 -14.02
CA ILE A 44 -13.62 -8.78 -13.17
C ILE A 44 -14.87 -9.07 -13.98
N VAL A 45 -15.35 -10.31 -13.86
CA VAL A 45 -16.65 -10.72 -14.41
C VAL A 45 -17.71 -10.56 -13.32
N VAL A 46 -18.63 -9.61 -13.54
CA VAL A 46 -19.70 -9.31 -12.58
C VAL A 46 -20.62 -10.53 -12.37
N ASN A 47 -21.06 -10.76 -11.14
CA ASN A 47 -21.97 -11.84 -10.75
C ASN A 47 -21.42 -13.26 -10.94
N ARG A 48 -20.11 -13.43 -11.07
CA ARG A 48 -19.47 -14.75 -11.07
C ARG A 48 -18.76 -14.95 -9.71
N PRO A 49 -19.22 -15.92 -8.88
CA PRO A 49 -18.52 -16.24 -7.64
C PRO A 49 -17.15 -16.86 -7.95
N GLU A 50 -16.14 -16.43 -7.23
CA GLU A 50 -14.79 -17.02 -7.25
C GLU A 50 -14.49 -17.61 -5.88
N VAL A 51 -13.75 -18.72 -5.87
CA VAL A 51 -13.33 -19.36 -4.62
C VAL A 51 -12.27 -18.49 -3.98
N ILE A 52 -12.51 -18.10 -2.72
CA ILE A 52 -11.50 -17.40 -1.91
C ILE A 52 -10.56 -18.47 -1.38
N GLU A 53 -9.27 -18.35 -1.72
CA GLU A 53 -8.24 -19.19 -1.09
C GLU A 53 -8.21 -18.91 0.41
N ALA A 54 -7.98 -19.96 1.20
CA ALA A 54 -8.00 -19.86 2.66
C ALA A 54 -7.07 -18.75 3.13
N THR A 55 -7.61 -17.90 3.99
CA THR A 55 -6.87 -16.83 4.67
C THR A 55 -5.69 -17.44 5.43
N ARG A 56 -4.52 -16.87 5.29
CA ARG A 56 -3.35 -17.26 6.08
C ARG A 56 -3.27 -16.34 7.28
N ASP A 57 -3.41 -16.93 8.47
CA ASP A 57 -3.20 -16.19 9.71
C ASP A 57 -1.77 -15.66 9.79
N ILE A 58 -1.61 -14.49 10.41
CA ILE A 58 -0.29 -13.91 10.66
C ILE A 58 0.42 -14.79 11.68
N THR A 59 1.64 -15.22 11.35
CA THR A 59 2.51 -15.97 12.25
C THR A 59 3.54 -15.04 12.89
N LEU A 60 3.88 -15.32 14.14
CA LEU A 60 4.87 -14.60 14.91
C LEU A 60 6.27 -14.74 14.30
N GLN A 61 6.97 -13.62 14.20
CA GLN A 61 8.35 -13.54 13.71
C GLN A 61 9.29 -13.05 14.82
N PRO A 62 10.59 -13.34 14.73
CA PRO A 62 11.57 -12.71 15.60
C PRO A 62 11.39 -11.19 15.64
N MET A 63 11.59 -10.60 16.81
CA MET A 63 11.42 -9.18 17.11
C MET A 63 9.96 -8.68 17.14
N ASP A 64 8.96 -9.55 16.93
CA ASP A 64 7.57 -9.17 17.16
C ASP A 64 7.32 -8.92 18.65
N GLN A 65 6.37 -8.02 18.89
CA GLN A 65 5.88 -7.70 20.22
C GLN A 65 4.45 -8.18 20.37
N ILE A 66 4.19 -8.97 21.42
CA ILE A 66 2.87 -9.46 21.74
C ILE A 66 2.51 -9.19 23.19
N SER A 67 1.24 -9.05 23.48
CA SER A 67 0.71 -9.16 24.84
C SER A 67 0.09 -10.53 25.02
N ILE A 68 0.30 -11.13 26.18
CA ILE A 68 -0.36 -12.36 26.60
C ILE A 68 -1.09 -12.04 27.90
N LEU A 69 -2.42 -12.15 27.88
CA LEU A 69 -3.28 -11.94 29.03
C LEU A 69 -3.83 -13.28 29.49
N VAL A 70 -3.53 -13.62 30.72
CA VAL A 70 -4.12 -14.78 31.39
C VAL A 70 -5.23 -14.29 32.32
N SER A 71 -6.42 -14.84 32.17
CA SER A 71 -7.56 -14.61 33.06
C SER A 71 -8.04 -15.92 33.64
N SER A 72 -8.50 -15.94 34.88
CA SER A 72 -9.12 -17.10 35.52
C SER A 72 -10.18 -16.65 36.53
N LYS A 73 -10.90 -17.62 37.12
CA LYS A 73 -11.84 -17.35 38.22
C LYS A 73 -11.15 -16.83 39.46
N ASP A 74 -9.86 -17.10 39.61
CA ASP A 74 -8.99 -16.55 40.66
C ASP A 74 -8.10 -15.44 40.07
N PRO A 75 -8.48 -14.15 40.25
CA PRO A 75 -7.72 -13.02 39.69
C PRO A 75 -6.34 -12.82 40.31
N GLU A 76 -6.16 -13.19 41.57
CA GLU A 76 -4.86 -13.05 42.25
C GLU A 76 -3.85 -14.03 41.67
N LEU A 77 -4.29 -15.26 41.40
CA LEU A 77 -3.47 -16.27 40.74
C LEU A 77 -3.16 -15.87 39.31
N ALA A 78 -4.16 -15.40 38.56
CA ALA A 78 -3.98 -14.95 37.18
C ALA A 78 -3.00 -13.78 37.06
N ALA A 79 -2.95 -12.89 38.08
CA ALA A 79 -2.04 -11.75 38.11
C ALA A 79 -0.56 -12.14 38.07
N LEU A 80 -0.20 -13.33 38.57
CA LEU A 80 1.19 -13.83 38.58
C LEU A 80 1.74 -14.07 37.16
N PHE A 81 0.87 -14.28 36.19
CA PHE A 81 1.23 -14.56 34.79
C PHE A 81 1.16 -13.32 33.89
N ASN A 82 0.66 -12.21 34.40
CA ASN A 82 0.47 -10.99 33.65
C ASN A 82 1.58 -9.98 33.94
N LEU A 83 2.37 -9.63 32.93
CA LEU A 83 3.37 -8.59 33.06
C LEU A 83 2.70 -7.21 33.09
N THR A 84 2.80 -6.50 34.21
CA THR A 84 2.37 -5.12 34.33
C THR A 84 3.56 -4.17 34.20
N ARG A 85 3.43 -3.11 33.39
CA ARG A 85 4.43 -2.03 33.36
C ARG A 85 4.32 -1.21 34.64
N ALA A 86 5.33 -1.29 35.51
CA ALA A 86 5.52 -0.34 36.60
C ALA A 86 6.03 0.98 36.01
N GLN A 87 5.18 2.01 35.93
CA GLN A 87 5.64 3.36 35.61
C GLN A 87 6.28 3.99 36.85
N TYR A 88 7.62 3.97 36.94
CA TYR A 88 8.35 4.79 37.88
C TYR A 88 8.31 6.26 37.43
N ARG A 89 7.43 7.06 38.01
CA ARG A 89 7.54 8.53 37.94
C ARG A 89 8.56 8.96 39.00
N VAL A 90 9.75 9.34 38.55
CA VAL A 90 10.71 10.08 39.38
C VAL A 90 10.25 11.55 39.44
N GLY A 91 9.59 11.94 40.52
CA GLY A 91 9.14 13.32 40.74
C GLY A 91 8.23 13.40 41.96
N ASN A 92 8.53 14.32 42.88
CA ASN A 92 7.83 14.56 44.17
C ASN A 92 6.29 14.72 43.94
N GLY A 93 5.54 13.77 44.46
CA GLY A 93 4.10 13.87 44.61
C GLY A 93 3.51 12.52 44.99
N MET A 94 3.18 12.36 46.28
CA MET A 94 2.30 11.30 46.77
C MET A 94 0.97 11.40 46.03
N GLY A 95 0.76 10.54 45.07
CA GLY A 95 -0.50 10.35 44.36
C GLY A 95 -0.51 8.96 43.79
N ILE A 96 -1.11 8.03 44.55
CA ILE A 96 -1.54 6.74 43.99
C ILE A 96 -2.69 7.08 43.04
N ASN A 97 -2.38 7.35 41.78
CA ASN A 97 -3.40 7.58 40.76
C ASN A 97 -3.34 6.46 39.75
N ASN A 98 -4.42 5.70 39.78
CA ASN A 98 -4.95 4.82 38.74
C ASN A 98 -3.90 4.12 37.89
N TYR A 99 -3.68 2.85 38.20
CA TYR A 99 -3.17 1.86 37.30
C TYR A 99 -4.07 1.80 36.04
N ASN A 100 -3.85 2.67 35.08
CA ASN A 100 -4.08 2.27 33.72
C ASN A 100 -2.96 1.29 33.42
N GLY A 101 -3.18 0.03 33.76
CA GLY A 101 -2.25 -1.05 33.53
C GLY A 101 -2.06 -1.26 32.05
N GLU A 102 -1.21 -0.45 31.44
CA GLU A 102 -0.67 -0.82 30.13
C GLU A 102 0.07 -2.14 30.33
N MET A 103 -0.45 -3.17 29.71
CA MET A 103 0.18 -4.48 29.73
C MET A 103 1.58 -4.37 29.13
N SER A 104 2.56 -4.95 29.80
CA SER A 104 3.89 -5.11 29.24
C SER A 104 3.83 -6.19 28.18
N GLY A 105 4.33 -5.89 26.97
CA GLY A 105 4.46 -6.90 25.92
C GLY A 105 5.70 -7.75 26.11
N TYR A 106 5.66 -8.93 25.52
CA TYR A 106 6.81 -9.80 25.33
C TYR A 106 7.39 -9.50 23.95
N THR A 107 8.71 -9.37 23.85
CA THR A 107 9.42 -9.26 22.57
C THR A 107 10.06 -10.62 22.29
N LEU A 108 9.79 -11.19 21.11
CA LEU A 108 10.44 -12.42 20.68
C LEU A 108 11.92 -12.16 20.43
N ASP A 109 12.76 -13.07 20.90
CA ASP A 109 14.18 -13.04 20.58
C ASP A 109 14.47 -13.51 19.15
N GLU A 110 15.73 -13.53 18.74
CA GLU A 110 16.14 -13.95 17.39
C GLU A 110 15.80 -15.42 17.08
N LEU A 111 15.58 -16.24 18.10
CA LEU A 111 15.19 -17.64 17.98
C LEU A 111 13.67 -17.83 17.99
N GLY A 112 12.90 -16.78 18.22
CA GLY A 112 11.45 -16.83 18.33
C GLY A 112 10.97 -17.25 19.73
N ASP A 113 11.78 -17.04 20.75
CA ASP A 113 11.47 -17.39 22.13
C ASP A 113 11.05 -16.16 22.93
N ILE A 114 10.27 -16.39 23.99
CA ILE A 114 9.94 -15.40 25.03
C ILE A 114 10.20 -15.98 26.42
N ASP A 115 10.48 -15.14 27.41
CA ASP A 115 10.50 -15.51 28.82
C ASP A 115 9.14 -15.23 29.44
N PHE A 116 8.36 -16.28 29.71
CA PHE A 116 7.03 -16.16 30.28
C PHE A 116 7.08 -16.42 31.80
N PRO A 117 6.39 -15.59 32.62
CA PRO A 117 6.42 -15.77 34.09
C PRO A 117 6.01 -17.18 34.47
N VAL A 118 6.74 -17.76 35.41
CA VAL A 118 6.54 -19.10 35.99
C VAL A 118 6.83 -20.24 35.00
N LEU A 119 6.35 -20.17 33.74
CA LEU A 119 6.57 -21.21 32.72
C LEU A 119 7.98 -21.17 32.12
N GLY A 120 8.73 -20.06 32.32
CA GLY A 120 10.07 -19.91 31.78
C GLY A 120 10.07 -19.66 30.27
N LYS A 121 11.06 -20.19 29.58
CA LYS A 121 11.27 -19.96 28.15
C LYS A 121 10.27 -20.74 27.28
N LEU A 122 9.58 -20.03 26.40
CA LEU A 122 8.59 -20.58 25.48
C LEU A 122 8.98 -20.24 24.04
N HIS A 123 9.08 -21.25 23.20
CA HIS A 123 9.27 -21.07 21.75
C HIS A 123 7.92 -20.86 21.08
N ILE A 124 7.70 -19.66 20.51
CA ILE A 124 6.44 -19.28 19.88
C ILE A 124 6.64 -18.74 18.46
N GLY A 125 7.87 -18.62 18.00
CA GLY A 125 8.19 -18.22 16.62
C GLY A 125 7.53 -19.14 15.59
N GLY A 126 6.93 -18.56 14.56
CA GLY A 126 6.21 -19.31 13.53
C GLY A 126 4.78 -19.71 13.89
N MET A 127 4.36 -19.56 15.16
CA MET A 127 3.00 -19.84 15.60
C MET A 127 2.05 -18.67 15.31
N THR A 128 0.76 -18.97 15.17
CA THR A 128 -0.32 -17.99 15.17
C THR A 128 -0.69 -17.58 16.59
N LYS A 129 -1.39 -16.46 16.78
CA LYS A 129 -1.91 -16.03 18.10
C LYS A 129 -2.73 -17.15 18.78
N SER A 130 -3.55 -17.83 18.02
CA SER A 130 -4.43 -18.90 18.50
C SER A 130 -3.63 -20.10 18.99
N GLU A 131 -2.58 -20.48 18.27
CA GLU A 131 -1.69 -21.58 18.67
C GLU A 131 -0.92 -21.25 19.93
N VAL A 132 -0.40 -20.00 20.04
CA VAL A 132 0.27 -19.55 21.29
C VAL A 132 -0.69 -19.57 22.47
N ALA A 133 -1.92 -19.03 22.29
CA ALA A 133 -2.93 -19.04 23.35
C ALA A 133 -3.26 -20.47 23.81
N ALA A 134 -3.44 -21.39 22.84
CA ALA A 134 -3.72 -22.81 23.14
C ALA A 134 -2.53 -23.48 23.85
N MET A 135 -1.30 -23.22 23.42
CA MET A 135 -0.09 -23.75 24.04
C MET A 135 0.08 -23.26 25.48
N VAL A 136 -0.02 -21.95 25.71
CA VAL A 136 0.10 -21.37 27.06
C VAL A 136 -0.99 -21.90 27.98
N LYS A 137 -2.25 -21.92 27.49
CA LYS A 137 -3.38 -22.49 28.22
C LYS A 137 -3.10 -23.95 28.64
N LYS A 138 -2.63 -24.76 27.71
CA LYS A 138 -2.32 -26.18 27.98
C LYS A 138 -1.21 -26.29 29.02
N ARG A 139 -0.12 -25.53 28.91
CA ARG A 139 0.99 -25.57 29.88
C ARG A 139 0.53 -25.19 31.28
N LEU A 140 -0.29 -24.13 31.42
CA LEU A 140 -0.82 -23.70 32.72
C LEU A 140 -1.70 -24.76 33.38
N MET A 141 -2.46 -25.54 32.59
CA MET A 141 -3.29 -26.62 33.08
C MET A 141 -2.47 -27.87 33.42
N ASP A 142 -1.56 -28.30 32.55
CA ASP A 142 -0.72 -29.49 32.74
C ASP A 142 0.16 -29.38 33.97
N GLU A 143 0.68 -28.19 34.27
CA GLU A 143 1.49 -27.93 35.45
C GLU A 143 0.63 -27.61 36.71
N SER A 144 -0.72 -27.73 36.57
CA SER A 144 -1.68 -27.46 37.66
C SER A 144 -1.56 -26.06 38.29
N LEU A 145 -1.09 -25.10 37.49
CA LEU A 145 -0.91 -23.71 37.95
C LEU A 145 -2.22 -22.93 37.94
N VAL A 146 -3.08 -23.18 36.93
CA VAL A 146 -4.42 -22.58 36.81
C VAL A 146 -5.39 -23.62 36.27
N ASN A 147 -6.55 -23.79 36.93
CA ASN A 147 -7.51 -24.83 36.54
C ASN A 147 -8.36 -24.50 35.32
N ASP A 148 -8.67 -23.22 35.11
CA ASP A 148 -9.57 -22.74 34.05
C ASP A 148 -9.05 -21.48 33.35
N PRO A 149 -7.81 -21.48 32.81
CA PRO A 149 -7.25 -20.28 32.24
C PRO A 149 -7.94 -19.92 30.90
N VAL A 150 -8.21 -18.61 30.73
CA VAL A 150 -8.52 -17.99 29.46
C VAL A 150 -7.29 -17.20 29.07
N VAL A 151 -6.69 -17.56 27.95
CA VAL A 151 -5.48 -16.89 27.43
C VAL A 151 -5.81 -16.13 26.18
N THR A 152 -5.53 -14.82 26.19
CA THR A 152 -5.69 -13.93 25.04
C THR A 152 -4.32 -13.45 24.60
N VAL A 153 -4.03 -13.57 23.31
CA VAL A 153 -2.77 -13.11 22.70
C VAL A 153 -3.06 -12.08 21.64
N GLU A 154 -2.42 -10.90 21.76
CA GLU A 154 -2.56 -9.81 20.80
C GLU A 154 -1.20 -9.28 20.35
N PHE A 155 -1.07 -8.95 19.08
CA PHE A 155 0.09 -8.24 18.58
C PHE A 155 0.09 -6.79 19.06
N MET A 156 1.26 -6.27 19.41
CA MET A 156 1.42 -4.89 19.88
C MET A 156 2.10 -3.99 18.85
N ASN A 157 2.85 -4.54 17.92
CA ASN A 157 3.69 -3.79 16.99
C ASN A 157 3.52 -4.18 15.53
N LEU A 158 2.39 -4.77 15.15
CA LEU A 158 2.15 -5.04 13.73
C LEU A 158 1.97 -3.74 12.94
N TYR A 159 2.76 -3.57 11.91
CA TYR A 159 2.67 -2.42 11.02
C TYR A 159 3.18 -2.76 9.62
N PHE A 160 2.73 -1.98 8.64
CA PHE A 160 3.26 -1.92 7.29
C PHE A 160 3.54 -0.46 6.94
N SER A 161 4.30 -0.25 5.86
CA SER A 161 4.60 1.10 5.36
C SER A 161 4.10 1.26 3.94
N VAL A 162 3.59 2.44 3.61
CA VAL A 162 3.17 2.79 2.25
C VAL A 162 3.95 4.01 1.79
N LEU A 163 4.61 3.89 0.66
CA LEU A 163 5.48 4.90 0.06
C LEU A 163 5.10 5.19 -1.39
N GLY A 164 5.53 6.32 -1.91
CA GLY A 164 5.36 6.71 -3.32
C GLY A 164 4.07 7.47 -3.58
N GLU A 165 3.45 7.24 -4.71
CA GLU A 165 2.31 8.03 -5.22
C GLU A 165 0.97 7.59 -4.62
N VAL A 166 0.82 7.77 -3.32
CA VAL A 166 -0.40 7.64 -2.53
C VAL A 166 -0.75 8.97 -1.88
N SER A 167 -2.01 9.14 -1.46
CA SER A 167 -2.45 10.40 -0.85
C SER A 167 -1.76 10.67 0.48
N ARG A 168 -1.49 9.65 1.27
CA ARG A 168 -0.84 9.74 2.58
C ARG A 168 0.18 8.63 2.72
N ALA A 169 1.42 8.90 2.32
CA ALA A 169 2.53 8.00 2.58
C ALA A 169 2.84 7.97 4.09
N GLY A 170 3.18 6.78 4.62
CA GLY A 170 3.47 6.64 6.05
C GLY A 170 3.49 5.20 6.53
N LYS A 171 3.62 5.06 7.83
CA LYS A 171 3.57 3.80 8.56
C LYS A 171 2.18 3.63 9.17
N TYR A 172 1.58 2.44 9.01
CA TYR A 172 0.22 2.12 9.44
C TYR A 172 0.22 0.89 10.34
N SER A 173 -0.52 0.95 11.45
CA SER A 173 -0.71 -0.20 12.32
C SER A 173 -1.74 -1.17 11.75
N ILE A 174 -1.48 -2.45 11.90
CA ILE A 174 -2.43 -3.53 11.62
C ILE A 174 -3.19 -3.82 12.92
N THR A 175 -4.48 -3.54 12.94
CA THR A 175 -5.35 -3.73 14.13
C THR A 175 -6.24 -4.97 14.02
N LYS A 176 -6.15 -5.68 12.90
CA LYS A 176 -6.92 -6.90 12.61
C LYS A 176 -5.95 -8.08 12.48
N ASP A 177 -6.47 -9.29 12.55
CA ASP A 177 -5.70 -10.51 12.34
C ASP A 177 -5.15 -10.64 10.92
N GLN A 178 -5.76 -9.93 9.98
CA GLN A 178 -5.36 -9.90 8.59
C GLN A 178 -5.66 -8.53 7.99
N ILE A 179 -4.81 -8.09 7.09
CA ILE A 179 -5.02 -6.90 6.28
C ILE A 179 -4.61 -7.20 4.83
N THR A 180 -5.42 -6.76 3.91
CA THR A 180 -5.14 -6.90 2.48
C THR A 180 -4.36 -5.69 1.95
N ILE A 181 -3.64 -5.87 0.84
CA ILE A 181 -2.97 -4.75 0.16
C ILE A 181 -3.98 -3.67 -0.26
N LEU A 182 -5.21 -4.05 -0.59
CA LEU A 182 -6.27 -3.09 -0.97
C LEU A 182 -6.72 -2.25 0.23
N GLU A 183 -6.89 -2.87 1.40
CA GLU A 183 -7.18 -2.14 2.65
C GLU A 183 -6.02 -1.21 3.02
N ALA A 184 -4.77 -1.65 2.84
CA ALA A 184 -3.59 -0.85 3.10
C ALA A 184 -3.52 0.39 2.19
N ILE A 185 -3.82 0.22 0.91
CA ILE A 185 -3.92 1.32 -0.05
C ILE A 185 -5.06 2.27 0.34
N ALA A 186 -6.21 1.75 0.75
CA ALA A 186 -7.34 2.55 1.22
C ALA A 186 -6.99 3.35 2.49
N MET A 187 -6.25 2.75 3.45
CA MET A 187 -5.74 3.46 4.63
C MET A 187 -4.78 4.59 4.27
N ALA A 188 -3.99 4.42 3.22
CA ALA A 188 -3.11 5.46 2.67
C ALA A 188 -3.88 6.53 1.87
N GLY A 189 -5.21 6.46 1.80
CA GLY A 189 -6.07 7.41 1.11
C GLY A 189 -6.07 7.25 -0.41
N ASP A 190 -5.81 6.02 -0.88
CA ASP A 190 -5.72 5.62 -2.27
C ASP A 190 -4.50 6.19 -3.03
N LEU A 191 -4.29 5.66 -4.25
CA LEU A 191 -3.25 6.16 -5.16
C LEU A 191 -3.64 7.53 -5.69
N THR A 192 -2.65 8.42 -5.83
CA THR A 192 -2.86 9.67 -6.56
C THR A 192 -3.15 9.39 -8.05
N ILE A 193 -3.58 10.41 -8.79
CA ILE A 193 -3.74 10.33 -10.24
C ILE A 193 -2.42 10.02 -10.96
N TYR A 194 -1.31 10.23 -10.28
CA TYR A 194 0.04 9.98 -10.79
C TYR A 194 0.58 8.61 -10.44
N GLY A 195 -0.06 7.88 -9.54
CA GLY A 195 0.34 6.53 -9.14
C GLY A 195 0.06 5.51 -10.25
N LYS A 196 1.02 4.65 -10.55
CA LYS A 196 0.84 3.54 -11.47
C LYS A 196 0.08 2.41 -10.79
N ARG A 197 -1.12 2.06 -11.32
CA ARG A 197 -1.93 0.94 -10.85
C ARG A 197 -1.32 -0.42 -11.21
N ASP A 198 -0.46 -0.43 -12.23
CA ASP A 198 0.33 -1.59 -12.69
C ASP A 198 1.79 -1.56 -12.21
N GLY A 199 2.14 -0.66 -11.32
CA GLY A 199 3.51 -0.46 -10.85
C GLY A 199 3.59 -0.37 -9.34
N ILE A 200 2.97 -1.33 -8.66
CA ILE A 200 3.03 -1.42 -7.20
C ILE A 200 4.00 -2.54 -6.83
N PHE A 201 4.88 -2.28 -5.88
CA PHE A 201 5.77 -3.27 -5.32
C PHE A 201 5.47 -3.48 -3.84
N VAL A 202 5.47 -4.74 -3.42
CA VAL A 202 5.51 -5.11 -2.01
C VAL A 202 6.88 -5.69 -1.75
N ILE A 203 7.62 -5.03 -0.88
CA ILE A 203 8.95 -5.45 -0.44
C ILE A 203 8.76 -6.15 0.90
N ARG A 204 9.10 -7.43 0.96
CA ARG A 204 8.93 -8.30 2.10
C ARG A 204 10.24 -8.96 2.48
N GLU A 205 10.48 -9.13 3.75
CA GLU A 205 11.59 -9.94 4.25
C GLU A 205 11.08 -11.37 4.51
N GLU A 206 11.70 -12.36 3.86
CA GLU A 206 11.35 -13.77 3.97
C GLU A 206 12.65 -14.59 4.11
N ASN A 207 12.75 -15.38 5.18
CA ASN A 207 13.91 -16.24 5.45
C ASN A 207 15.27 -15.51 5.44
N GLY A 208 15.29 -14.25 5.90
CA GLY A 208 16.50 -13.43 5.90
C GLY A 208 16.87 -12.81 4.54
N GLU A 209 16.03 -13.00 3.53
CA GLU A 209 16.18 -12.40 2.21
C GLU A 209 15.10 -11.35 1.97
N ARG A 210 15.44 -10.33 1.18
CA ARG A 210 14.45 -9.30 0.78
C ARG A 210 13.89 -9.64 -0.59
N VAL A 211 12.60 -9.98 -0.63
CA VAL A 211 11.86 -10.31 -1.83
C VAL A 211 10.98 -9.14 -2.24
N THR A 212 10.99 -8.80 -3.53
CA THR A 212 10.12 -7.76 -4.09
C THR A 212 9.09 -8.40 -4.99
N HIS A 213 7.83 -8.26 -4.62
CA HIS A 213 6.69 -8.74 -5.40
C HIS A 213 6.08 -7.59 -6.19
N TRP A 214 5.89 -7.81 -7.48
CA TRP A 214 5.18 -6.87 -8.33
C TRP A 214 3.67 -7.14 -8.30
N VAL A 215 2.88 -6.06 -8.25
CA VAL A 215 1.42 -6.12 -8.12
C VAL A 215 0.79 -5.17 -9.13
N ASP A 216 -0.20 -5.67 -9.86
CA ASP A 216 -1.09 -4.90 -10.74
C ASP A 216 -2.53 -4.94 -10.19
N ILE A 217 -3.01 -3.81 -9.68
CA ILE A 217 -4.38 -3.71 -9.13
C ILE A 217 -5.45 -3.48 -10.20
N ARG A 218 -5.05 -3.40 -11.47
CA ARG A 218 -6.00 -3.37 -12.60
C ARG A 218 -6.52 -4.76 -12.94
N SER A 219 -5.78 -5.81 -12.54
CA SER A 219 -6.19 -7.21 -12.73
C SER A 219 -6.72 -7.82 -11.45
N LYS A 220 -7.71 -8.71 -11.61
CA LYS A 220 -8.22 -9.55 -10.53
C LYS A 220 -7.20 -10.58 -10.02
N ASP A 221 -6.11 -10.82 -10.74
CA ASP A 221 -5.05 -11.74 -10.31
C ASP A 221 -4.39 -11.30 -9.01
N ILE A 222 -4.59 -10.05 -8.58
CA ILE A 222 -4.18 -9.57 -7.27
C ILE A 222 -4.71 -10.46 -6.15
N PHE A 223 -5.93 -10.98 -6.25
CA PHE A 223 -6.55 -11.85 -5.23
C PHE A 223 -5.81 -13.17 -5.03
N LYS A 224 -4.99 -13.59 -6.02
CA LYS A 224 -4.14 -14.79 -5.95
C LYS A 224 -2.68 -14.47 -5.64
N SER A 225 -2.36 -13.20 -5.48
CA SER A 225 -0.99 -12.78 -5.20
C SER A 225 -0.53 -13.29 -3.82
N PRO A 226 0.72 -13.76 -3.67
CA PRO A 226 1.29 -14.15 -2.38
C PRO A 226 1.37 -12.99 -1.40
N VAL A 227 1.26 -11.75 -1.88
CA VAL A 227 1.26 -10.53 -1.08
C VAL A 227 -0.10 -9.85 -1.00
N TYR A 228 -1.16 -10.55 -1.38
CA TYR A 228 -2.53 -10.04 -1.19
C TYR A 228 -2.81 -9.76 0.28
N PHE A 229 -2.44 -10.69 1.16
CA PHE A 229 -2.40 -10.48 2.60
C PHE A 229 -1.02 -9.98 3.01
N LEU A 230 -1.00 -8.83 3.68
CA LEU A 230 0.24 -8.23 4.16
C LEU A 230 0.74 -8.93 5.41
N LYS A 231 2.06 -8.92 5.57
CA LYS A 231 2.76 -9.35 6.79
C LYS A 231 3.36 -8.15 7.52
N GLN A 232 3.82 -8.40 8.72
CA GLN A 232 4.63 -7.45 9.51
C GLN A 232 5.80 -6.91 8.67
N ASN A 233 6.06 -5.62 8.77
CA ASN A 233 7.16 -4.91 8.12
C ASN A 233 7.08 -4.83 6.58
N ASP A 234 6.00 -5.27 5.93
CA ASP A 234 5.84 -5.09 4.51
C ASP A 234 5.94 -3.61 4.13
N VAL A 235 6.63 -3.34 3.03
CA VAL A 235 6.72 -2.00 2.45
C VAL A 235 6.04 -2.00 1.09
N ILE A 236 4.94 -1.26 0.98
CA ILE A 236 4.22 -1.04 -0.28
C ILE A 236 4.79 0.20 -0.93
N TYR A 237 5.30 0.07 -2.13
CA TYR A 237 5.79 1.19 -2.91
C TYR A 237 5.00 1.36 -4.21
N VAL A 238 4.38 2.53 -4.38
CA VAL A 238 3.62 2.89 -5.56
C VAL A 238 4.47 3.76 -6.47
N GLN A 239 4.78 3.26 -7.66
CA GLN A 239 5.58 4.00 -8.63
C GLN A 239 4.84 5.23 -9.18
N PRO A 240 5.55 6.35 -9.41
CA PRO A 240 5.02 7.48 -10.17
C PRO A 240 4.89 7.13 -11.65
N ASN A 241 3.90 7.72 -12.30
CA ASN A 241 3.80 7.66 -13.75
C ASN A 241 4.81 8.62 -14.43
N THR A 242 4.91 8.52 -15.77
CA THR A 242 5.85 9.34 -16.56
C THR A 242 5.57 10.83 -16.47
N VAL A 243 4.32 11.24 -16.23
CA VAL A 243 3.95 12.66 -16.07
C VAL A 243 4.54 13.21 -14.77
N ARG A 244 4.41 12.46 -13.67
CA ARG A 244 4.99 12.84 -12.38
C ARG A 244 6.51 12.82 -12.40
N ALA A 245 7.09 11.77 -12.99
CA ALA A 245 8.54 11.67 -13.17
C ALA A 245 9.10 12.83 -14.00
N GLY A 246 8.41 13.21 -15.09
CA GLY A 246 8.77 14.35 -15.92
C GLY A 246 8.62 15.72 -15.25
N GLN A 247 7.86 15.83 -14.16
CA GLN A 247 7.82 17.07 -13.34
C GLN A 247 9.13 17.32 -12.59
N SER A 248 9.94 16.31 -12.39
CA SER A 248 11.27 16.46 -11.77
C SER A 248 12.31 17.03 -12.73
N THR A 249 12.05 16.98 -14.04
CA THR A 249 12.89 17.54 -15.09
C THR A 249 12.11 18.62 -15.84
N ILE A 250 12.56 19.87 -15.76
CA ILE A 250 11.89 21.05 -16.35
C ILE A 250 11.66 20.88 -17.87
N ASN A 251 12.50 20.12 -18.54
CA ASN A 251 12.48 19.98 -20.00
C ASN A 251 11.42 19.03 -20.55
N GLU A 252 11.14 17.90 -19.90
CA GLU A 252 10.20 16.90 -20.46
C GLU A 252 8.73 17.35 -20.40
N ASN A 253 8.31 17.99 -19.33
CA ASN A 253 6.94 18.45 -19.18
C ASN A 253 6.67 19.73 -19.98
N SER A 254 7.68 20.58 -20.19
CA SER A 254 7.55 21.75 -21.06
C SER A 254 7.28 21.36 -22.50
N VAL A 255 7.98 20.33 -23.01
CA VAL A 255 7.78 19.81 -24.38
C VAL A 255 6.42 19.12 -24.53
N LYS A 256 5.89 18.50 -23.48
CA LYS A 256 4.56 17.82 -23.47
C LYS A 256 3.40 18.80 -23.22
N SER A 257 3.67 20.06 -22.86
CA SER A 257 2.61 21.02 -22.57
C SER A 257 1.94 21.52 -23.85
N VAL A 258 0.61 21.45 -23.89
CA VAL A 258 -0.20 21.96 -25.00
C VAL A 258 0.07 23.46 -25.21
N GLY A 259 0.33 24.21 -24.14
CA GLY A 259 0.63 25.64 -24.18
C GLY A 259 1.89 25.97 -24.98
N LEU A 260 2.95 25.18 -24.87
CA LEU A 260 4.17 25.38 -25.65
C LEU A 260 3.90 25.19 -27.15
N TRP A 261 3.16 24.15 -27.53
CA TRP A 261 2.82 23.89 -28.93
C TRP A 261 1.89 24.96 -29.52
N ILE A 262 0.93 25.46 -28.74
CA ILE A 262 0.08 26.60 -29.13
C ILE A 262 0.93 27.84 -29.34
N SER A 263 1.88 28.13 -28.46
CA SER A 263 2.78 29.29 -28.58
C SER A 263 3.66 29.19 -29.83
N ILE A 264 4.23 28.02 -30.10
CA ILE A 264 5.03 27.77 -31.32
C ILE A 264 4.15 27.93 -32.57
N ALA A 265 2.96 27.35 -32.57
CA ALA A 265 2.03 27.46 -33.72
C ALA A 265 1.61 28.91 -33.95
N SER A 266 1.31 29.67 -32.91
CA SER A 266 0.97 31.10 -33.00
C SER A 266 2.13 31.92 -33.53
N PHE A 267 3.36 31.67 -33.07
CA PHE A 267 4.56 32.33 -33.55
C PHE A 267 4.80 32.04 -35.03
N LEU A 268 4.70 30.76 -35.43
CA LEU A 268 4.86 30.39 -36.86
C LEU A 268 3.79 30.98 -37.76
N THR A 269 2.54 31.03 -37.30
CA THR A 269 1.45 31.72 -38.05
C THR A 269 1.69 33.23 -38.20
N SER A 270 2.13 33.88 -37.13
CA SER A 270 2.45 35.31 -37.17
C SER A 270 3.63 35.61 -38.11
N LEU A 271 4.67 34.78 -38.06
CA LEU A 271 5.80 34.87 -38.98
C LEU A 271 5.40 34.62 -40.42
N GLY A 272 4.53 33.65 -40.66
CA GLY A 272 3.98 33.38 -42.00
C GLY A 272 3.19 34.53 -42.55
N VAL A 273 2.32 35.15 -41.77
CA VAL A 273 1.59 36.36 -42.21
C VAL A 273 2.53 37.51 -42.54
N LEU A 274 3.64 37.69 -41.78
CA LEU A 274 4.58 38.74 -42.03
C LEU A 274 5.41 38.54 -43.29
N LEU A 275 5.76 37.26 -43.63
CA LEU A 275 6.60 36.94 -44.77
C LEU A 275 5.79 36.85 -46.12
N PHE A 276 4.49 36.61 -46.04
CA PHE A 276 3.64 36.45 -47.22
C PHE A 276 2.64 37.59 -47.43
N LYS A 277 2.81 38.69 -46.71
CA LYS A 277 2.14 39.96 -46.94
C LYS A 277 2.98 40.87 -47.82
#